data_703fc3fad43efe0cfb254607699c2615
#
_entry.id   703fc3fad43efe0cfb254607699c2615
#
_cell.length_a   1.000
_cell.length_b   1.000
_cell.length_c   1.000
_cell.angle_alpha   90.00
_cell.angle_beta   90.00
_cell.angle_gamma   90.00
#
_symmetry.space_group_name_H-M   'P 1'
#
loop_
_entity.id
_entity.type
_entity.pdbx_description
1 polymer ?
#
loop_
_entity_poly.entity_id
_entity_poly.type
_entity_poly.pdbx_seq_one_letter_code
_entity_poly.pdbx_strand_id
1 'polypeptide(L)'
;MLTDLVITRIIINIQSLKKNHCILILLLCFFAHSGAQSTSVGSGGYTNNFPGTDVAGRNGFPSGSPQLSGNAIGKPVPTNDWWSSLIKENHASNLFNYPMTMRTTSGGLIVTYIPWGVIGDSSPIQVGLTGLNASQATASDYSDWTVSMNWNDGSHDLTATAGIGMPFVYFEKGAANEVAITINAGSVTINDEIIIIENASANADFIVYAPVGSSWSQNGTTFTSSLNGENYWSMAMLPLDNTSVTTLANEYQKYAYVFPSNTEVSWAYSESDSKVLSTFVVDTDVKDGSQTNTEMLLGLLPHQWDNLSSASSTPNEYSYNGVRGEIKTLKGNSFEVENTFKGILPTLPYVANYSDGFSPSDLNEKISLIENDELASWTDSYNEGQMMNRMIQTARIADQTGDLEARDNMVATIKNRLEDWLHYQSGEVAFLFYYDATWSSLLGYPSGHGQDNNINDHHFHWGYFIHAAAFMEQFEPGWSEDWGEMINILIRDAASYDRNDEDFPFLRNFSPYAGHSWANGFATFPNGNDQESTSESMQFASSLIHWGTITENDEIRDLGIYIYTTEQTAVEEYW
;
A
#
# COMPACT_ATOMS: atom_id res chain seq x y z
N MET A 1 68.32 -36.38 -5.45
CA MET A 1 68.22 -35.73 -4.12
C MET A 1 68.12 -34.19 -4.14
N LEU A 2 68.68 -33.48 -5.11
CA LEU A 2 68.53 -32.02 -5.18
C LEU A 2 67.25 -31.57 -5.92
N THR A 3 66.72 -32.37 -6.82
CA THR A 3 65.49 -32.07 -7.58
C THR A 3 64.20 -32.20 -6.73
N ASP A 4 64.16 -33.16 -5.81
CA ASP A 4 62.98 -33.36 -4.95
C ASP A 4 62.85 -32.30 -3.87
N LEU A 5 63.93 -31.69 -3.41
CA LEU A 5 63.95 -30.65 -2.40
C LEU A 5 63.43 -29.29 -2.96
N VAL A 6 63.68 -29.02 -4.24
CA VAL A 6 63.28 -27.83 -4.94
C VAL A 6 61.75 -27.88 -5.28
N ILE A 7 61.26 -29.06 -5.71
CA ILE A 7 59.84 -29.27 -6.00
C ILE A 7 59.02 -29.21 -4.72
N THR A 8 59.49 -29.80 -3.61
CA THR A 8 58.75 -29.71 -2.32
C THR A 8 58.69 -28.28 -1.77
N ARG A 9 59.76 -27.47 -1.94
CA ARG A 9 59.72 -26.05 -1.54
C ARG A 9 58.84 -25.20 -2.45
N ILE A 10 58.76 -25.48 -3.75
CA ILE A 10 57.88 -24.79 -4.68
C ILE A 10 56.42 -25.17 -4.39
N ILE A 11 56.09 -26.43 -4.10
CA ILE A 11 54.75 -26.88 -3.75
C ILE A 11 54.31 -26.29 -2.41
N ILE A 12 55.17 -26.18 -1.41
CA ILE A 12 54.86 -25.56 -0.11
C ILE A 12 54.60 -24.04 -0.30
N ASN A 13 55.39 -23.37 -1.15
CA ASN A 13 55.17 -21.95 -1.46
C ASN A 13 53.87 -21.71 -2.26
N ILE A 14 53.53 -22.61 -3.20
CA ILE A 14 52.26 -22.51 -3.97
C ILE A 14 51.07 -22.81 -3.08
N GLN A 15 51.15 -23.76 -2.14
CA GLN A 15 50.08 -24.01 -1.18
C GLN A 15 49.93 -22.88 -0.15
N SER A 16 51.03 -22.24 0.29
CA SER A 16 50.99 -21.05 1.13
C SER A 16 50.39 -19.83 0.40
N LEU A 17 50.78 -19.63 -0.88
CA LEU A 17 50.20 -18.59 -1.72
C LEU A 17 48.69 -18.83 -1.99
N LYS A 18 48.27 -20.07 -2.27
CA LYS A 18 46.85 -20.40 -2.43
C LYS A 18 46.06 -20.23 -1.13
N LYS A 19 46.61 -20.60 0.02
CA LYS A 19 45.96 -20.37 1.32
C LYS A 19 45.82 -18.88 1.65
N ASN A 20 46.85 -18.09 1.39
CA ASN A 20 46.80 -16.64 1.63
C ASN A 20 45.89 -15.92 0.64
N HIS A 21 45.78 -16.37 -0.61
CA HIS A 21 44.83 -15.83 -1.57
C HIS A 21 43.37 -16.26 -1.25
N CYS A 22 43.15 -17.49 -0.77
CA CYS A 22 41.83 -17.90 -0.27
C CYS A 22 41.44 -17.14 1.00
N ILE A 23 42.37 -16.85 1.90
CA ILE A 23 42.10 -16.02 3.09
C ILE A 23 41.91 -14.56 2.69
N LEU A 24 42.63 -14.04 1.70
CA LEU A 24 42.42 -12.67 1.19
C LEU A 24 41.12 -12.55 0.39
N ILE A 25 40.74 -13.57 -0.38
CA ILE A 25 39.43 -13.61 -1.08
C ILE A 25 38.28 -13.81 -0.08
N LEU A 26 38.44 -14.63 0.96
CA LEU A 26 37.50 -14.76 2.05
C LEU A 26 37.38 -13.46 2.89
N LEU A 27 38.51 -12.78 3.17
CA LEU A 27 38.49 -11.46 3.81
C LEU A 27 37.89 -10.38 2.88
N LEU A 28 38.18 -10.41 1.58
CA LEU A 28 37.53 -9.54 0.61
C LEU A 28 36.03 -9.87 0.42
N CYS A 29 35.63 -11.14 0.51
CA CYS A 29 34.21 -11.52 0.54
C CYS A 29 33.51 -11.15 1.86
N PHE A 30 34.24 -11.14 3.00
CA PHE A 30 33.68 -10.63 4.27
C PHE A 30 33.64 -9.09 4.34
N PHE A 31 34.52 -8.38 3.62
CA PHE A 31 34.43 -6.92 3.48
C PHE A 31 33.47 -6.46 2.37
N ALA A 32 33.07 -7.37 1.45
CA ALA A 32 32.07 -7.07 0.43
C ALA A 32 30.62 -7.22 0.92
N HIS A 33 30.40 -7.55 2.20
CA HIS A 33 29.09 -7.55 2.86
C HIS A 33 28.94 -6.48 3.96
N SER A 34 29.85 -5.51 4.04
CA SER A 34 29.48 -4.22 4.59
C SER A 34 28.72 -3.52 3.46
N GLY A 35 27.39 -3.52 3.51
CA GLY A 35 26.57 -2.72 2.59
C GLY A 35 27.18 -1.33 2.47
N ALA A 36 27.14 -0.73 1.29
CA ALA A 36 27.61 0.63 1.10
C ALA A 36 27.00 1.52 2.19
N GLN A 37 27.78 2.34 2.85
CA GLN A 37 27.32 3.21 3.92
C GLN A 37 26.31 4.24 3.40
N SER A 38 26.33 4.52 2.10
CA SER A 38 25.42 5.41 1.39
C SER A 38 25.30 4.99 -0.07
N THR A 39 24.18 5.37 -0.68
CA THR A 39 23.92 5.23 -2.10
C THR A 39 23.90 6.60 -2.73
N SER A 40 24.77 6.83 -3.73
CA SER A 40 24.76 8.05 -4.54
C SER A 40 23.75 7.91 -5.67
N VAL A 41 22.94 8.95 -5.89
CA VAL A 41 21.87 9.00 -6.88
C VAL A 41 21.92 10.37 -7.56
N GLY A 42 22.41 10.45 -8.80
CA GLY A 42 22.74 11.73 -9.43
C GLY A 42 23.76 12.52 -8.61
N SER A 43 23.51 13.80 -8.38
CA SER A 43 24.28 14.65 -7.46
C SER A 43 23.90 14.46 -5.98
N GLY A 44 22.79 13.76 -5.71
CA GLY A 44 22.30 13.47 -4.37
C GLY A 44 22.70 12.09 -3.83
N GLY A 45 21.96 11.64 -2.82
CA GLY A 45 22.12 10.32 -2.24
C GLY A 45 21.51 10.20 -0.85
N TYR A 46 21.41 8.96 -0.38
CA TYR A 46 20.85 8.62 0.93
C TYR A 46 21.76 7.62 1.68
N THR A 47 21.59 7.52 3.00
CA THR A 47 22.33 6.52 3.78
C THR A 47 21.57 5.19 3.83
N ASN A 48 22.32 4.07 3.83
CA ASN A 48 21.80 2.72 4.07
C ASN A 48 21.99 2.26 5.52
N ASN A 49 22.54 3.13 6.37
CA ASN A 49 22.71 2.86 7.78
C ASN A 49 21.99 3.94 8.58
N PHE A 50 21.28 3.53 9.63
CA PHE A 50 20.63 4.48 10.52
C PHE A 50 21.64 5.53 11.01
N PRO A 51 21.41 6.82 10.75
CA PRO A 51 22.42 7.86 11.02
C PRO A 51 22.55 8.21 12.51
N GLY A 52 21.62 7.73 13.35
CA GLY A 52 21.52 8.10 14.75
C GLY A 52 20.44 9.14 15.00
N THR A 53 20.18 9.41 16.28
CA THR A 53 19.20 10.41 16.71
C THR A 53 19.73 11.83 16.55
N ASP A 54 18.85 12.77 16.23
CA ASP A 54 19.17 14.20 16.20
C ASP A 54 19.37 14.77 17.63
N VAL A 55 19.67 16.06 17.72
CA VAL A 55 19.90 16.75 19.01
C VAL A 55 18.66 16.77 19.91
N ALA A 56 17.46 16.61 19.36
CA ALA A 56 16.20 16.51 20.11
C ALA A 56 15.84 15.07 20.46
N GLY A 57 16.66 14.07 20.06
CA GLY A 57 16.40 12.66 20.28
C GLY A 57 15.30 12.09 19.38
N ARG A 58 15.00 12.75 18.25
CA ARG A 58 13.95 12.31 17.29
C ARG A 58 14.44 11.15 16.46
N ASN A 59 14.57 11.10 15.29
CA ASN A 59 14.99 10.06 14.35
C ASN A 59 14.86 8.63 14.89
N GLY A 60 14.05 7.85 14.25
CA GLY A 60 13.81 6.46 14.58
C GLY A 60 13.70 5.61 13.31
N PHE A 61 13.24 4.41 13.47
CA PHE A 61 12.87 3.49 12.37
C PHE A 61 11.87 2.46 12.91
N PRO A 62 11.11 1.78 12.05
CA PRO A 62 10.11 0.83 12.52
C PRO A 62 10.75 -0.34 13.28
N SER A 63 10.24 -0.61 14.47
CA SER A 63 10.75 -1.70 15.32
C SER A 63 10.35 -3.08 14.81
N GLY A 64 11.19 -4.10 15.03
CA GLY A 64 10.93 -5.48 14.65
C GLY A 64 11.16 -5.74 13.16
N SER A 65 10.56 -6.82 12.67
CA SER A 65 10.60 -7.21 11.25
C SER A 65 9.19 -7.53 10.77
N PRO A 66 8.90 -7.32 9.47
CA PRO A 66 7.58 -7.61 8.92
C PRO A 66 7.24 -9.11 9.04
N GLN A 67 6.00 -9.41 9.39
CA GLN A 67 5.52 -10.79 9.55
C GLN A 67 5.09 -11.34 8.18
N LEU A 68 6.07 -11.78 7.41
CA LEU A 68 5.90 -12.35 6.08
C LEU A 68 6.24 -13.84 6.06
N SER A 69 5.59 -14.58 5.16
CA SER A 69 5.89 -15.99 4.86
C SER A 69 5.67 -16.28 3.37
N GLY A 70 5.86 -17.53 2.95
CA GLY A 70 5.52 -17.97 1.59
C GLY A 70 6.10 -17.09 0.49
N ASN A 71 5.26 -16.71 -0.46
CA ASN A 71 5.63 -15.91 -1.64
C ASN A 71 5.86 -14.41 -1.32
N ALA A 72 5.47 -13.94 -0.14
CA ALA A 72 5.73 -12.56 0.27
C ALA A 72 7.18 -12.33 0.71
N ILE A 73 7.92 -13.40 1.04
CA ILE A 73 9.33 -13.29 1.43
C ILE A 73 10.18 -12.86 0.23
N GLY A 74 10.98 -11.81 0.43
CA GLY A 74 11.91 -11.29 -0.59
C GLY A 74 11.28 -10.29 -1.56
N LYS A 75 9.99 -9.99 -1.43
CA LYS A 75 9.36 -8.84 -2.07
C LYS A 75 9.51 -7.60 -1.18
N PRO A 76 9.48 -6.37 -1.73
CA PRO A 76 9.38 -5.15 -0.93
C PRO A 76 8.17 -5.17 0.00
N VAL A 77 8.34 -4.64 1.21
CA VAL A 77 7.31 -4.75 2.27
C VAL A 77 6.15 -3.79 2.00
N PRO A 78 4.92 -4.28 1.78
CA PRO A 78 3.75 -3.46 1.51
C PRO A 78 3.18 -2.92 2.83
N THR A 79 3.45 -1.67 3.12
CA THR A 79 2.81 -0.91 4.20
C THR A 79 1.68 -0.04 3.65
N ASN A 80 0.97 0.68 4.50
CA ASN A 80 -0.07 1.64 4.09
C ASN A 80 -1.24 1.01 3.31
N ASP A 81 -1.68 -0.19 3.71
CA ASP A 81 -2.84 -0.85 3.11
C ASP A 81 -3.87 -1.21 4.19
N TRP A 82 -5.08 -1.60 3.77
CA TRP A 82 -6.18 -2.01 4.66
C TRP A 82 -5.82 -3.20 5.58
N TRP A 83 -4.83 -3.99 5.19
CA TRP A 83 -4.38 -5.19 5.89
C TRP A 83 -2.99 -5.06 6.55
N SER A 84 -2.35 -3.88 6.52
CA SER A 84 -0.97 -3.69 6.98
C SER A 84 -0.76 -4.00 8.48
N SER A 85 -1.81 -4.00 9.30
CA SER A 85 -1.72 -4.48 10.69
C SER A 85 -1.27 -5.95 10.79
N LEU A 86 -1.54 -6.77 9.77
CA LEU A 86 -1.13 -8.17 9.71
C LEU A 86 0.38 -8.35 9.68
N ILE A 87 1.12 -7.43 9.06
CA ILE A 87 2.60 -7.51 8.99
C ILE A 87 3.29 -6.93 10.21
N LYS A 88 2.55 -6.27 11.10
CA LYS A 88 3.09 -5.61 12.30
C LYS A 88 2.70 -6.29 13.61
N GLU A 89 1.47 -6.78 13.70
CA GLU A 89 0.91 -7.39 14.91
C GLU A 89 0.87 -8.90 14.77
N ASN A 90 1.11 -9.64 15.87
CA ASN A 90 0.97 -11.09 15.85
C ASN A 90 -0.43 -11.53 15.40
N HIS A 91 -1.44 -10.76 15.80
CA HIS A 91 -2.83 -10.96 15.38
C HIS A 91 -3.46 -9.59 15.11
N ALA A 92 -3.80 -9.35 13.84
CA ALA A 92 -4.50 -8.14 13.41
C ALA A 92 -5.94 -8.13 13.90
N SER A 93 -6.39 -6.99 14.43
CA SER A 93 -7.72 -6.84 15.04
C SER A 93 -8.74 -6.08 14.18
N ASN A 94 -8.39 -5.66 12.96
CA ASN A 94 -9.06 -4.57 12.26
C ASN A 94 -8.96 -4.66 10.73
N LEU A 95 -9.20 -5.83 10.15
CA LEU A 95 -9.14 -6.04 8.70
C LEU A 95 -10.51 -5.73 8.05
N PHE A 96 -10.58 -4.61 7.34
CA PHE A 96 -11.81 -4.14 6.66
C PHE A 96 -11.72 -4.39 5.16
N ASN A 97 -12.17 -5.56 4.71
CA ASN A 97 -12.12 -5.95 3.29
C ASN A 97 -13.42 -5.69 2.51
N TYR A 98 -14.46 -5.19 3.13
CA TYR A 98 -15.77 -4.94 2.55
C TYR A 98 -16.27 -5.98 1.52
N PRO A 99 -17.50 -6.52 1.69
CA PRO A 99 -18.46 -6.15 2.73
C PRO A 99 -18.13 -6.69 4.12
N MET A 100 -17.27 -7.70 4.25
CA MET A 100 -16.92 -8.32 5.53
C MET A 100 -15.87 -7.49 6.30
N THR A 101 -15.78 -7.78 7.58
CA THR A 101 -14.71 -7.33 8.45
C THR A 101 -14.13 -8.52 9.19
N MET A 102 -12.82 -8.50 9.43
CA MET A 102 -12.11 -9.67 9.92
C MET A 102 -11.08 -9.30 10.99
N ARG A 103 -10.68 -10.28 11.78
CA ARG A 103 -9.51 -10.23 12.65
C ARG A 103 -8.85 -11.58 12.75
N THR A 104 -7.55 -11.61 12.95
CA THR A 104 -6.80 -12.84 13.14
C THR A 104 -6.71 -13.20 14.62
N THR A 105 -6.63 -14.48 14.94
CA THR A 105 -6.40 -15.03 16.28
C THR A 105 -5.44 -16.21 16.19
N SER A 106 -4.97 -16.75 17.31
CA SER A 106 -4.15 -17.97 17.31
C SER A 106 -4.87 -19.19 16.72
N GLY A 107 -6.21 -19.21 16.75
CA GLY A 107 -7.04 -20.31 16.25
C GLY A 107 -7.56 -20.11 14.82
N GLY A 108 -7.13 -19.06 14.12
CA GLY A 108 -7.56 -18.77 12.74
C GLY A 108 -8.22 -17.40 12.58
N LEU A 109 -9.11 -17.28 11.61
CA LEU A 109 -9.77 -16.05 11.20
C LEU A 109 -11.15 -15.90 11.84
N ILE A 110 -11.40 -14.75 12.47
CA ILE A 110 -12.75 -14.31 12.83
C ILE A 110 -13.32 -13.57 11.63
N VAL A 111 -14.52 -13.95 11.22
CA VAL A 111 -15.27 -13.28 10.15
C VAL A 111 -16.54 -12.68 10.77
N THR A 112 -16.80 -11.41 10.43
CA THR A 112 -17.95 -10.67 10.93
C THR A 112 -18.43 -9.67 9.87
N TYR A 113 -19.52 -8.99 10.14
CA TYR A 113 -20.03 -7.88 9.35
C TYR A 113 -20.31 -6.70 10.26
N ILE A 114 -19.58 -5.61 10.05
CA ILE A 114 -19.72 -4.37 10.82
C ILE A 114 -19.73 -3.20 9.85
N PRO A 115 -20.90 -2.73 9.43
CA PRO A 115 -21.02 -1.65 8.44
C PRO A 115 -20.86 -0.25 9.03
N TRP A 116 -20.40 -0.12 10.28
CA TRP A 116 -20.34 1.18 10.98
C TRP A 116 -19.08 1.42 11.83
N GLY A 117 -17.98 0.76 11.58
CA GLY A 117 -16.75 1.14 12.26
C GLY A 117 -15.96 0.03 12.95
N VAL A 118 -15.76 0.11 14.25
CA VAL A 118 -14.80 -0.73 14.99
C VAL A 118 -15.27 -2.17 15.17
N ILE A 119 -14.41 -3.16 14.84
CA ILE A 119 -14.72 -4.59 14.97
C ILE A 119 -14.86 -5.01 16.44
N GLY A 120 -13.98 -4.52 17.32
CA GLY A 120 -13.94 -4.87 18.74
C GLY A 120 -13.67 -6.38 18.96
N ASP A 121 -14.22 -6.92 20.06
CA ASP A 121 -14.03 -8.31 20.45
C ASP A 121 -15.10 -9.26 19.90
N SER A 122 -15.95 -8.81 18.98
CA SER A 122 -16.98 -9.65 18.37
C SER A 122 -16.37 -10.88 17.68
N SER A 123 -16.93 -12.05 17.94
CA SER A 123 -16.44 -13.33 17.40
C SER A 123 -17.63 -14.22 17.01
N PRO A 124 -18.48 -13.77 16.08
CA PRO A 124 -19.66 -14.52 15.67
C PRO A 124 -19.29 -15.83 14.98
N ILE A 125 -18.28 -15.82 14.13
CA ILE A 125 -17.79 -16.96 13.37
C ILE A 125 -16.27 -16.99 13.43
N GLN A 126 -15.68 -18.11 13.84
CA GLN A 126 -14.25 -18.36 13.76
C GLN A 126 -13.99 -19.52 12.82
N VAL A 127 -13.15 -19.30 11.81
CA VAL A 127 -12.73 -20.32 10.85
C VAL A 127 -11.28 -20.69 11.13
N GLY A 128 -11.02 -21.98 11.36
CA GLY A 128 -9.70 -22.49 11.71
C GLY A 128 -9.57 -23.99 11.45
N LEU A 129 -8.63 -24.61 12.13
CA LEU A 129 -8.38 -26.06 12.10
C LEU A 129 -8.50 -26.63 13.52
N THR A 130 -8.87 -27.91 13.63
CA THR A 130 -8.92 -28.60 14.91
C THR A 130 -7.55 -28.63 15.57
N GLY A 131 -7.41 -27.90 16.70
CA GLY A 131 -6.16 -27.80 17.45
C GLY A 131 -5.17 -26.73 17.01
N LEU A 132 -5.47 -25.94 15.98
CA LEU A 132 -4.62 -24.82 15.56
C LEU A 132 -4.41 -23.83 16.70
N ASN A 133 -3.13 -23.50 16.95
CA ASN A 133 -2.73 -22.51 17.94
C ASN A 133 -1.42 -21.80 17.50
N ALA A 134 -1.51 -21.04 16.42
CA ALA A 134 -0.38 -20.31 15.90
C ALA A 134 -0.07 -19.07 16.75
N SER A 135 1.22 -18.79 16.96
CA SER A 135 1.67 -17.62 17.71
C SER A 135 1.40 -16.31 16.99
N GLN A 136 1.25 -16.37 15.67
CA GLN A 136 0.99 -15.22 14.80
C GLN A 136 0.29 -15.65 13.52
N ALA A 137 -0.35 -14.71 12.85
CA ALA A 137 -0.73 -14.79 11.44
C ALA A 137 0.26 -13.96 10.61
N THR A 138 0.63 -14.45 9.43
CA THR A 138 1.59 -13.78 8.53
C THR A 138 0.94 -13.49 7.19
N ALA A 139 1.39 -12.46 6.48
CA ALA A 139 1.08 -12.31 5.06
C ALA A 139 1.94 -13.30 4.28
N SER A 140 1.32 -14.27 3.62
CA SER A 140 2.02 -15.31 2.84
C SER A 140 2.08 -15.03 1.35
N ASP A 141 1.18 -14.21 0.86
CA ASP A 141 1.17 -13.64 -0.49
C ASP A 141 0.29 -12.39 -0.52
N TYR A 142 0.48 -11.53 -1.50
CA TYR A 142 -0.35 -10.35 -1.72
C TYR A 142 -0.30 -9.92 -3.19
N SER A 143 -1.33 -9.24 -3.62
CA SER A 143 -1.43 -8.59 -4.93
C SER A 143 -2.13 -7.23 -4.79
N ASP A 144 -2.50 -6.56 -5.87
CA ASP A 144 -2.91 -5.16 -5.83
C ASP A 144 -4.08 -4.84 -4.87
N TRP A 145 -4.98 -5.80 -4.57
CA TRP A 145 -6.04 -5.62 -3.56
C TRP A 145 -6.41 -6.88 -2.79
N THR A 146 -5.60 -7.94 -2.88
CA THR A 146 -5.79 -9.17 -2.09
C THR A 146 -4.60 -9.46 -1.19
N VAL A 147 -4.85 -10.17 -0.10
CA VAL A 147 -3.84 -10.72 0.80
C VAL A 147 -4.18 -12.16 1.15
N SER A 148 -3.16 -13.01 1.20
CA SER A 148 -3.23 -14.36 1.75
C SER A 148 -2.61 -14.37 3.15
N MET A 149 -3.43 -14.68 4.13
CA MET A 149 -3.06 -14.76 5.55
C MET A 149 -2.74 -16.19 5.90
N ASN A 150 -1.60 -16.47 6.53
CA ASN A 150 -1.19 -17.83 6.89
C ASN A 150 -0.98 -17.99 8.39
N TRP A 151 -1.47 -19.11 8.93
CA TRP A 151 -1.25 -19.60 10.28
C TRP A 151 -0.52 -20.92 10.22
N ASN A 152 0.66 -21.00 10.82
CA ASN A 152 1.44 -22.23 10.89
C ASN A 152 1.98 -22.40 12.32
N ASP A 153 1.62 -23.49 13.00
CA ASP A 153 2.11 -23.85 14.32
C ASP A 153 3.05 -25.07 14.31
N GLY A 154 3.49 -25.48 13.11
CA GLY A 154 4.35 -26.66 12.89
C GLY A 154 3.59 -27.97 12.71
N SER A 155 2.31 -28.06 13.14
CA SER A 155 1.42 -29.22 12.98
C SER A 155 0.23 -28.90 12.09
N HIS A 156 -0.19 -27.65 12.09
CA HIS A 156 -1.33 -27.15 11.34
C HIS A 156 -0.86 -26.07 10.39
N ASP A 157 -1.45 -26.04 9.21
CA ASP A 157 -1.20 -25.04 8.17
C ASP A 157 -2.54 -24.60 7.57
N LEU A 158 -2.87 -23.33 7.78
CA LEU A 158 -4.09 -22.70 7.31
C LEU A 158 -3.73 -21.44 6.52
N THR A 159 -4.31 -21.30 5.34
CA THR A 159 -4.24 -20.05 4.56
C THR A 159 -5.65 -19.52 4.31
N ALA A 160 -5.84 -18.21 4.44
CA ALA A 160 -7.08 -17.53 4.10
C ALA A 160 -6.77 -16.38 3.14
N THR A 161 -7.39 -16.34 1.97
CA THR A 161 -7.23 -15.28 0.97
C THR A 161 -8.48 -14.42 0.93
N ALA A 162 -8.29 -13.11 1.04
CA ALA A 162 -9.36 -12.11 0.98
C ALA A 162 -8.90 -10.85 0.25
N GLY A 163 -9.84 -10.09 -0.31
CA GLY A 163 -9.58 -8.83 -0.99
C GLY A 163 -10.70 -7.83 -0.79
N ILE A 164 -10.41 -6.54 -0.99
CA ILE A 164 -11.44 -5.50 -0.93
C ILE A 164 -12.51 -5.80 -2.00
N GLY A 165 -13.78 -5.68 -1.60
CA GLY A 165 -14.91 -5.92 -2.48
C GLY A 165 -15.24 -7.38 -2.74
N MET A 166 -14.49 -8.34 -2.18
CA MET A 166 -14.80 -9.75 -2.33
C MET A 166 -15.80 -10.23 -1.27
N PRO A 167 -17.00 -10.68 -1.65
CA PRO A 167 -17.98 -11.23 -0.70
C PRO A 167 -17.60 -12.63 -0.21
N PHE A 168 -16.48 -13.18 -0.65
CA PHE A 168 -15.91 -14.46 -0.25
C PHE A 168 -14.58 -14.28 0.47
N VAL A 169 -14.32 -15.20 1.42
CA VAL A 169 -12.99 -15.54 1.91
C VAL A 169 -12.70 -16.98 1.49
N TYR A 170 -11.54 -17.20 0.92
CA TYR A 170 -11.12 -18.49 0.39
C TYR A 170 -10.07 -19.12 1.29
N PHE A 171 -10.21 -20.40 1.59
CA PHE A 171 -9.36 -21.10 2.57
C PHE A 171 -8.68 -22.32 1.96
N GLU A 172 -7.44 -22.54 2.37
CA GLU A 172 -6.67 -23.75 2.09
C GLU A 172 -6.03 -24.29 3.37
N LYS A 173 -5.86 -25.61 3.46
CA LYS A 173 -5.25 -26.25 4.63
C LYS A 173 -4.21 -27.30 4.26
N GLY A 174 -3.32 -27.62 5.19
CA GLY A 174 -2.49 -28.81 5.09
C GLY A 174 -3.35 -30.09 4.95
N ALA A 175 -2.93 -31.01 4.11
CA ALA A 175 -3.73 -32.19 3.72
C ALA A 175 -4.21 -33.05 4.94
N ALA A 176 -3.38 -33.14 5.99
CA ALA A 176 -3.69 -33.93 7.20
C ALA A 176 -4.58 -33.20 8.23
N ASN A 177 -4.84 -31.90 8.02
CA ASN A 177 -5.58 -31.09 8.98
C ASN A 177 -7.09 -31.24 8.80
N GLU A 178 -7.82 -31.10 9.89
CA GLU A 178 -9.29 -31.08 9.92
C GLU A 178 -9.78 -29.65 10.12
N VAL A 179 -10.73 -29.21 9.31
CA VAL A 179 -11.35 -27.89 9.46
C VAL A 179 -12.17 -27.83 10.74
N ALA A 180 -12.11 -26.72 11.45
CA ALA A 180 -12.95 -26.41 12.59
C ALA A 180 -13.55 -25.01 12.44
N ILE A 181 -14.88 -24.93 12.42
CA ILE A 181 -15.62 -23.67 12.36
C ILE A 181 -16.43 -23.54 13.64
N THR A 182 -16.16 -22.50 14.43
CA THR A 182 -16.91 -22.21 15.65
C THR A 182 -17.90 -21.07 15.37
N ILE A 183 -19.18 -21.33 15.58
CA ILE A 183 -20.28 -20.40 15.30
C ILE A 183 -20.94 -20.05 16.63
N ASN A 184 -20.71 -18.84 17.11
CA ASN A 184 -21.17 -18.35 18.41
C ASN A 184 -22.44 -17.50 18.32
N ALA A 185 -22.90 -17.17 17.11
CA ALA A 185 -24.10 -16.36 16.89
C ALA A 185 -24.85 -16.83 15.64
N GLY A 186 -26.14 -16.51 15.61
CA GLY A 186 -27.03 -16.92 14.52
C GLY A 186 -27.63 -18.30 14.68
N SER A 187 -28.41 -18.70 13.69
CA SER A 187 -28.95 -20.05 13.58
C SER A 187 -28.24 -20.83 12.48
N VAL A 188 -27.94 -22.11 12.73
CA VAL A 188 -27.13 -22.93 11.84
C VAL A 188 -27.96 -24.07 11.26
N THR A 189 -27.89 -24.24 9.94
CA THR A 189 -28.43 -25.36 9.21
C THR A 189 -27.34 -26.03 8.40
N ILE A 190 -27.17 -27.34 8.53
CA ILE A 190 -26.29 -28.14 7.66
C ILE A 190 -27.14 -28.73 6.54
N ASN A 191 -26.69 -28.51 5.31
CA ASN A 191 -27.28 -29.08 4.10
C ASN A 191 -26.17 -29.73 3.27
N ASP A 192 -26.00 -31.05 3.46
CA ASP A 192 -24.90 -31.82 2.88
C ASP A 192 -23.52 -31.21 3.20
N GLU A 193 -22.77 -30.75 2.19
CA GLU A 193 -21.46 -30.09 2.34
C GLU A 193 -21.54 -28.62 2.75
N ILE A 194 -22.72 -28.01 2.80
CA ILE A 194 -22.90 -26.57 3.02
C ILE A 194 -23.33 -26.31 4.48
N ILE A 195 -22.76 -25.29 5.12
CA ILE A 195 -23.28 -24.73 6.37
C ILE A 195 -23.91 -23.37 6.08
N ILE A 196 -25.18 -23.22 6.39
CA ILE A 196 -25.91 -21.94 6.33
C ILE A 196 -25.96 -21.35 7.74
N ILE A 197 -25.58 -20.11 7.91
CA ILE A 197 -25.53 -19.38 9.17
C ILE A 197 -26.36 -18.10 9.02
N GLU A 198 -27.56 -18.09 9.58
CA GLU A 198 -28.49 -16.97 9.47
C GLU A 198 -28.35 -16.03 10.67
N ASN A 199 -28.37 -14.72 10.43
CA ASN A 199 -28.30 -13.66 11.44
C ASN A 199 -27.05 -13.73 12.36
N ALA A 200 -25.90 -14.06 11.80
CA ALA A 200 -24.66 -14.24 12.58
C ALA A 200 -24.06 -12.92 13.07
N SER A 201 -24.12 -11.85 12.27
CA SER A 201 -23.57 -10.53 12.61
C SER A 201 -24.39 -9.45 11.93
N ALA A 202 -24.92 -8.48 12.70
CA ALA A 202 -25.69 -7.34 12.18
C ALA A 202 -26.80 -7.75 11.18
N ASN A 203 -27.48 -8.87 11.44
CA ASN A 203 -28.48 -9.52 10.60
C ASN A 203 -27.94 -10.06 9.26
N ALA A 204 -26.61 -10.16 9.10
CA ALA A 204 -26.03 -10.77 7.91
C ALA A 204 -26.02 -12.30 8.04
N ASP A 205 -26.24 -12.93 6.89
CA ASP A 205 -26.17 -14.36 6.70
C ASP A 205 -24.84 -14.74 6.04
N PHE A 206 -24.32 -15.90 6.43
CA PHE A 206 -23.08 -16.42 5.88
C PHE A 206 -23.26 -17.87 5.45
N ILE A 207 -22.46 -18.28 4.48
CA ILE A 207 -22.45 -19.67 4.01
C ILE A 207 -21.03 -20.18 3.93
N VAL A 208 -20.82 -21.41 4.40
CA VAL A 208 -19.58 -22.16 4.16
C VAL A 208 -19.83 -23.18 3.09
N TYR A 209 -18.96 -23.21 2.09
CA TYR A 209 -18.98 -24.16 0.98
C TYR A 209 -17.78 -25.09 1.09
N ALA A 210 -18.00 -26.33 1.51
CA ALA A 210 -16.99 -27.38 1.44
C ALA A 210 -17.05 -28.11 0.08
N PRO A 211 -15.99 -28.82 -0.33
CA PRO A 211 -15.99 -29.65 -1.54
C PRO A 211 -17.11 -30.67 -1.56
N VAL A 212 -17.58 -31.01 -2.76
CA VAL A 212 -18.66 -32.00 -2.94
C VAL A 212 -18.33 -33.32 -2.27
N GLY A 213 -19.31 -33.86 -1.55
CA GLY A 213 -19.18 -35.10 -0.78
C GLY A 213 -18.57 -34.92 0.61
N SER A 214 -18.28 -33.71 1.02
CA SER A 214 -17.88 -33.39 2.39
C SER A 214 -19.06 -33.60 3.36
N SER A 215 -18.73 -33.86 4.61
CA SER A 215 -19.72 -33.97 5.71
C SER A 215 -19.21 -33.19 6.92
N TRP A 216 -20.15 -32.71 7.72
CA TRP A 216 -19.89 -31.93 8.92
C TRP A 216 -20.30 -32.67 10.17
N SER A 217 -19.43 -32.70 11.16
CA SER A 217 -19.71 -33.19 12.51
C SER A 217 -19.88 -32.01 13.46
N GLN A 218 -20.93 -31.99 14.26
CA GLN A 218 -21.19 -30.90 15.20
C GLN A 218 -20.90 -31.34 16.64
N ASN A 219 -20.16 -30.51 17.36
CA ASN A 219 -19.93 -30.62 18.79
C ASN A 219 -20.13 -29.24 19.45
N GLY A 220 -21.29 -29.02 20.06
CA GLY A 220 -21.67 -27.70 20.58
C GLY A 220 -21.78 -26.67 19.48
N THR A 221 -20.98 -25.62 19.57
CA THR A 221 -20.90 -24.54 18.56
C THR A 221 -19.83 -24.79 17.50
N THR A 222 -19.08 -25.90 17.59
CA THR A 222 -17.98 -26.19 16.65
C THR A 222 -18.40 -27.25 15.64
N PHE A 223 -18.14 -26.99 14.39
CA PHE A 223 -18.40 -27.85 13.24
C PHE A 223 -17.06 -28.27 12.64
N THR A 224 -16.84 -29.56 12.44
CA THR A 224 -15.58 -30.09 11.90
C THR A 224 -15.81 -30.91 10.64
N SER A 225 -14.84 -30.91 9.74
CA SER A 225 -14.85 -31.66 8.48
C SER A 225 -13.44 -31.99 8.00
N SER A 226 -13.28 -33.20 7.47
CA SER A 226 -12.07 -33.57 6.71
C SER A 226 -12.09 -33.08 5.26
N LEU A 227 -13.18 -32.45 4.82
CA LEU A 227 -13.42 -31.97 3.46
C LEU A 227 -13.37 -33.09 2.39
N ASN A 228 -13.80 -34.29 2.74
CA ASN A 228 -13.73 -35.46 1.86
C ASN A 228 -12.31 -35.73 1.31
N GLY A 229 -11.28 -35.31 2.04
CA GLY A 229 -9.87 -35.43 1.64
C GLY A 229 -9.29 -34.26 0.83
N GLU A 230 -10.13 -33.32 0.45
CA GLU A 230 -9.69 -32.09 -0.21
C GLU A 230 -9.07 -31.09 0.78
N ASN A 231 -8.41 -30.08 0.28
CA ASN A 231 -7.67 -29.11 1.08
C ASN A 231 -8.18 -27.65 0.95
N TYR A 232 -9.33 -27.42 0.36
CA TYR A 232 -9.90 -26.10 0.11
C TYR A 232 -11.36 -25.99 0.54
N TRP A 233 -11.81 -24.81 0.89
CA TRP A 233 -13.20 -24.41 1.09
C TRP A 233 -13.32 -22.89 1.01
N SER A 234 -14.54 -22.37 0.99
CA SER A 234 -14.76 -20.93 1.05
C SER A 234 -15.91 -20.57 1.99
N MET A 235 -15.95 -19.30 2.37
CA MET A 235 -17.06 -18.70 3.13
C MET A 235 -17.52 -17.45 2.40
N ALA A 236 -18.82 -17.29 2.23
CA ALA A 236 -19.42 -16.09 1.65
C ALA A 236 -20.33 -15.39 2.65
N MET A 237 -20.35 -14.06 2.60
CA MET A 237 -21.44 -13.25 3.15
C MET A 237 -22.54 -13.11 2.08
N LEU A 238 -23.80 -13.28 2.46
CA LEU A 238 -24.93 -13.08 1.56
C LEU A 238 -25.41 -11.62 1.57
N PRO A 239 -25.99 -11.13 0.47
CA PRO A 239 -26.59 -9.80 0.43
C PRO A 239 -27.78 -9.69 1.39
N LEU A 240 -27.98 -8.50 1.95
CA LEU A 240 -29.06 -8.21 2.90
C LEU A 240 -30.35 -7.82 2.13
N ASP A 241 -30.83 -8.68 1.28
CA ASP A 241 -32.08 -8.50 0.56
C ASP A 241 -33.17 -9.47 1.06
N ASN A 242 -34.37 -9.39 0.49
CA ASN A 242 -35.47 -10.28 0.86
C ASN A 242 -35.46 -11.61 0.09
N THR A 243 -34.38 -11.95 -0.59
CA THR A 243 -34.25 -13.21 -1.31
C THR A 243 -34.04 -14.35 -0.32
N SER A 244 -34.66 -15.48 -0.58
CA SER A 244 -34.50 -16.68 0.26
C SER A 244 -33.03 -17.08 0.37
N VAL A 245 -32.55 -17.30 1.60
CA VAL A 245 -31.18 -17.75 1.89
C VAL A 245 -30.82 -19.01 1.08
N THR A 246 -31.76 -19.96 0.92
CA THR A 246 -31.54 -21.15 0.10
C THR A 246 -31.32 -20.80 -1.39
N THR A 247 -32.04 -19.82 -1.91
CA THR A 247 -31.85 -19.39 -3.30
C THR A 247 -30.48 -18.74 -3.46
N LEU A 248 -30.09 -17.84 -2.56
CA LEU A 248 -28.78 -17.19 -2.55
C LEU A 248 -27.64 -18.22 -2.37
N ALA A 249 -27.84 -19.22 -1.50
CA ALA A 249 -26.86 -20.30 -1.29
C ALA A 249 -26.56 -21.04 -2.61
N ASN A 250 -27.58 -21.40 -3.36
CA ASN A 250 -27.41 -22.08 -4.66
C ASN A 250 -26.81 -21.15 -5.74
N GLU A 251 -27.13 -19.87 -5.69
CA GLU A 251 -26.57 -18.87 -6.62
C GLU A 251 -25.08 -18.65 -6.37
N TYR A 252 -24.69 -18.48 -5.10
CA TYR A 252 -23.32 -18.19 -4.68
C TYR A 252 -22.39 -19.40 -4.78
N GLN A 253 -22.94 -20.62 -4.71
CA GLN A 253 -22.14 -21.85 -4.87
C GLN A 253 -21.33 -21.89 -6.16
N LYS A 254 -21.79 -21.23 -7.22
CA LYS A 254 -21.07 -21.15 -8.51
C LYS A 254 -19.70 -20.48 -8.37
N TYR A 255 -19.51 -19.60 -7.40
CA TYR A 255 -18.30 -18.82 -7.18
C TYR A 255 -17.43 -19.39 -6.07
N ALA A 256 -17.97 -20.30 -5.28
CA ALA A 256 -17.37 -20.81 -4.05
C ALA A 256 -16.00 -21.48 -4.24
N TYR A 257 -15.76 -22.03 -5.41
CA TYR A 257 -14.54 -22.78 -5.73
C TYR A 257 -13.66 -22.10 -6.78
N VAL A 258 -13.92 -20.84 -7.07
CA VAL A 258 -13.11 -19.99 -7.98
C VAL A 258 -12.28 -19.08 -7.10
N PHE A 259 -11.03 -19.46 -6.86
CA PHE A 259 -10.12 -18.75 -5.95
C PHE A 259 -9.33 -17.69 -6.70
N PRO A 260 -9.15 -16.48 -6.14
CA PRO A 260 -8.24 -15.51 -6.71
C PRO A 260 -6.79 -15.99 -6.54
N SER A 261 -6.02 -16.01 -7.60
CA SER A 261 -4.60 -16.32 -7.59
C SER A 261 -3.72 -15.08 -7.76
N ASN A 262 -4.26 -14.03 -8.39
CA ASN A 262 -3.61 -12.73 -8.53
C ASN A 262 -4.66 -11.65 -8.79
N THR A 263 -4.36 -10.42 -8.43
CA THR A 263 -5.14 -9.24 -8.79
C THR A 263 -4.23 -8.16 -9.31
N GLU A 264 -4.64 -7.50 -10.40
CA GLU A 264 -3.83 -6.48 -11.06
C GLU A 264 -4.68 -5.31 -11.54
N VAL A 265 -4.22 -4.09 -11.29
CA VAL A 265 -4.76 -2.86 -11.86
C VAL A 265 -3.80 -2.27 -12.88
N SER A 266 -4.32 -1.83 -14.00
CA SER A 266 -3.58 -1.02 -14.95
C SER A 266 -4.37 0.24 -15.28
N TRP A 267 -3.69 1.28 -15.76
CA TRP A 267 -4.34 2.53 -16.16
C TRP A 267 -3.77 3.07 -17.46
N ALA A 268 -4.60 3.84 -18.15
CA ALA A 268 -4.19 4.59 -19.33
C ALA A 268 -4.84 5.96 -19.33
N TYR A 269 -4.05 6.98 -19.61
CA TYR A 269 -4.53 8.35 -19.81
C TYR A 269 -4.61 8.69 -21.28
N SER A 270 -5.74 9.23 -21.72
CA SER A 270 -5.95 9.72 -23.09
C SER A 270 -5.99 11.25 -23.09
N GLU A 271 -4.95 11.88 -23.63
CA GLU A 271 -4.87 13.34 -23.74
C GLU A 271 -5.96 13.95 -24.62
N SER A 272 -6.41 13.20 -25.63
CA SER A 272 -7.35 13.72 -26.63
C SER A 272 -8.74 14.01 -26.08
N ASP A 273 -9.17 13.30 -25.04
CA ASP A 273 -10.48 13.41 -24.41
C ASP A 273 -10.42 13.51 -22.88
N SER A 274 -9.20 13.63 -22.33
CA SER A 274 -8.92 13.75 -20.91
C SER A 274 -9.48 12.62 -20.06
N LYS A 275 -9.48 11.40 -20.60
CA LYS A 275 -10.00 10.22 -19.92
C LYS A 275 -8.89 9.40 -19.26
N VAL A 276 -9.18 8.93 -18.07
CA VAL A 276 -8.40 7.91 -17.36
C VAL A 276 -9.22 6.63 -17.33
N LEU A 277 -8.72 5.60 -17.99
CA LEU A 277 -9.29 4.26 -17.96
C LEU A 277 -8.49 3.40 -16.99
N SER A 278 -9.14 2.88 -15.97
CA SER A 278 -8.55 1.93 -15.01
C SER A 278 -9.14 0.55 -15.27
N THR A 279 -8.27 -0.44 -15.49
CA THR A 279 -8.66 -1.84 -15.75
C THR A 279 -8.25 -2.70 -14.57
N PHE A 280 -9.22 -3.41 -13.99
CA PHE A 280 -9.05 -4.34 -12.87
C PHE A 280 -9.20 -5.77 -13.37
N VAL A 281 -8.22 -6.63 -13.08
CA VAL A 281 -8.19 -8.03 -13.51
C VAL A 281 -7.94 -8.93 -12.32
N VAL A 282 -8.66 -10.06 -12.25
CA VAL A 282 -8.42 -11.14 -11.28
C VAL A 282 -8.08 -12.41 -12.07
N ASP A 283 -6.90 -12.95 -11.81
CA ASP A 283 -6.57 -14.31 -12.24
C ASP A 283 -7.16 -15.30 -11.23
N THR A 284 -7.67 -16.41 -11.74
CA THR A 284 -8.41 -17.38 -10.92
C THR A 284 -7.85 -18.78 -11.05
N ASP A 285 -7.93 -19.53 -9.93
CA ASP A 285 -7.68 -20.96 -9.85
C ASP A 285 -8.99 -21.69 -9.46
N VAL A 286 -9.50 -22.53 -10.34
CA VAL A 286 -10.72 -23.30 -10.12
C VAL A 286 -10.37 -24.59 -9.41
N LYS A 287 -10.74 -24.68 -8.14
CA LYS A 287 -10.39 -25.82 -7.26
C LYS A 287 -11.24 -27.08 -7.55
N ASP A 288 -12.51 -26.92 -7.93
CA ASP A 288 -13.38 -28.05 -8.28
C ASP A 288 -13.39 -28.27 -9.80
N GLY A 289 -12.72 -29.32 -10.25
CA GLY A 289 -12.63 -29.66 -11.69
C GLY A 289 -13.97 -30.06 -12.34
N SER A 290 -15.04 -30.27 -11.58
CA SER A 290 -16.40 -30.49 -12.07
C SER A 290 -17.16 -29.18 -12.35
N GLN A 291 -16.66 -28.06 -11.84
CA GLN A 291 -17.28 -26.76 -11.99
C GLN A 291 -17.05 -26.18 -13.40
N THR A 292 -18.10 -25.62 -13.98
CA THR A 292 -18.02 -24.96 -15.29
C THR A 292 -17.81 -23.46 -15.20
N ASN A 293 -18.11 -22.85 -14.04
CA ASN A 293 -17.90 -21.42 -13.83
C ASN A 293 -16.42 -21.15 -13.49
N THR A 294 -15.82 -20.18 -14.15
CA THR A 294 -14.45 -19.69 -13.93
C THR A 294 -14.42 -18.22 -13.51
N GLU A 295 -15.60 -17.62 -13.33
CA GLU A 295 -15.77 -16.22 -12.98
C GLU A 295 -15.99 -16.05 -11.49
N MET A 296 -15.52 -14.95 -10.97
CA MET A 296 -15.74 -14.52 -9.60
C MET A 296 -17.00 -13.66 -9.44
N LEU A 297 -17.37 -13.40 -8.20
CA LEU A 297 -18.32 -12.37 -7.82
C LEU A 297 -17.52 -11.26 -7.12
N LEU A 298 -17.49 -10.07 -7.72
CA LEU A 298 -16.77 -8.90 -7.23
C LEU A 298 -17.75 -7.87 -6.68
N GLY A 299 -17.43 -7.21 -5.59
CA GLY A 299 -18.24 -6.14 -4.99
C GLY A 299 -17.62 -4.78 -5.26
N LEU A 300 -18.18 -4.03 -6.18
CA LEU A 300 -17.72 -2.72 -6.59
C LEU A 300 -18.16 -1.64 -5.59
N LEU A 301 -17.23 -0.80 -5.19
CA LEU A 301 -17.49 0.37 -4.35
C LEU A 301 -18.18 1.49 -5.14
N PRO A 302 -18.85 2.45 -4.49
CA PRO A 302 -19.61 3.51 -5.17
C PRO A 302 -18.84 4.25 -6.27
N HIS A 303 -17.61 4.70 -6.00
CA HIS A 303 -16.78 5.39 -6.99
C HIS A 303 -16.45 4.53 -8.23
N GLN A 304 -16.53 3.19 -8.12
CA GLN A 304 -16.30 2.26 -9.23
C GLN A 304 -17.60 2.03 -10.03
N TRP A 305 -18.68 1.59 -9.36
CA TRP A 305 -19.89 1.22 -10.10
C TRP A 305 -20.63 2.41 -10.73
N ASP A 306 -20.45 3.63 -10.19
CA ASP A 306 -21.03 4.85 -10.79
C ASP A 306 -20.24 5.35 -12.01
N ASN A 307 -19.00 4.88 -12.18
CA ASN A 307 -18.10 5.26 -13.27
C ASN A 307 -17.65 4.06 -14.12
N LEU A 308 -18.44 2.98 -14.15
CA LEU A 308 -18.11 1.83 -14.99
C LEU A 308 -18.04 2.24 -16.46
N SER A 309 -16.98 1.83 -17.14
CA SER A 309 -16.84 1.95 -18.59
C SER A 309 -17.96 1.21 -19.30
N SER A 310 -18.36 1.72 -20.46
CA SER A 310 -19.37 1.07 -21.30
C SER A 310 -18.97 -0.32 -21.82
N ALA A 311 -17.68 -0.69 -21.71
CA ALA A 311 -17.17 -2.01 -22.04
C ALA A 311 -17.38 -3.01 -20.89
N SER A 312 -17.56 -2.54 -19.66
CA SER A 312 -17.79 -3.41 -18.50
C SER A 312 -19.20 -3.98 -18.47
N SER A 313 -19.34 -5.14 -17.81
CA SER A 313 -20.63 -5.74 -17.54
C SER A 313 -21.45 -4.85 -16.58
N THR A 314 -22.77 -4.93 -16.66
CA THR A 314 -23.67 -4.24 -15.72
C THR A 314 -23.64 -4.97 -14.38
N PRO A 315 -23.59 -4.24 -13.23
CA PRO A 315 -23.70 -4.85 -11.92
C PRO A 315 -24.98 -5.68 -11.77
N ASN A 316 -24.87 -6.74 -10.97
CA ASN A 316 -26.00 -7.60 -10.62
C ASN A 316 -27.01 -6.87 -9.73
N GLU A 317 -28.15 -7.52 -9.47
CA GLU A 317 -29.19 -7.03 -8.57
C GLU A 317 -28.80 -7.12 -7.07
N TYR A 318 -27.77 -7.92 -6.72
CA TYR A 318 -27.35 -8.11 -5.33
C TYR A 318 -26.38 -7.03 -4.89
N SER A 319 -26.61 -6.49 -3.70
CA SER A 319 -25.73 -5.48 -3.11
C SER A 319 -25.53 -5.70 -1.61
N TYR A 320 -24.53 -5.01 -1.06
CA TYR A 320 -24.21 -4.98 0.36
C TYR A 320 -24.14 -3.55 0.84
N ASN A 321 -24.36 -3.33 2.13
CA ASN A 321 -24.09 -2.04 2.75
C ASN A 321 -22.70 -2.08 3.41
N GLY A 322 -21.86 -1.12 3.09
CA GLY A 322 -20.57 -0.90 3.72
C GLY A 322 -20.49 0.46 4.39
N VAL A 323 -19.41 0.73 5.12
CA VAL A 323 -19.14 2.06 5.68
C VAL A 323 -18.97 3.13 4.59
N ARG A 324 -18.73 2.70 3.35
CA ARG A 324 -18.55 3.57 2.17
C ARG A 324 -19.77 3.63 1.26
N GLY A 325 -20.92 3.16 1.73
CA GLY A 325 -22.15 3.14 0.96
C GLY A 325 -22.48 1.77 0.37
N GLU A 326 -23.27 1.75 -0.68
CA GLU A 326 -23.74 0.54 -1.34
C GLU A 326 -22.62 -0.11 -2.18
N ILE A 327 -22.36 -1.40 -1.93
CA ILE A 327 -21.43 -2.22 -2.71
C ILE A 327 -22.26 -3.07 -3.66
N LYS A 328 -22.14 -2.85 -4.95
CA LYS A 328 -22.88 -3.60 -5.98
C LYS A 328 -22.06 -4.76 -6.51
N THR A 329 -22.69 -5.92 -6.69
CA THR A 329 -21.96 -7.09 -7.18
C THR A 329 -21.84 -7.11 -8.70
N LEU A 330 -20.66 -7.51 -9.18
CA LEU A 330 -20.38 -7.74 -10.59
C LEU A 330 -19.87 -9.17 -10.76
N LYS A 331 -20.41 -9.89 -11.74
CA LYS A 331 -19.94 -11.20 -12.16
C LYS A 331 -18.88 -11.04 -13.24
N GLY A 332 -17.72 -11.62 -13.03
CA GLY A 332 -16.61 -11.58 -13.98
C GLY A 332 -15.26 -11.62 -13.29
N ASN A 333 -14.20 -11.64 -14.11
CA ASN A 333 -12.81 -11.60 -13.66
C ASN A 333 -12.14 -10.27 -14.03
N SER A 334 -12.88 -9.33 -14.61
CA SER A 334 -12.36 -8.00 -14.93
C SER A 334 -13.49 -6.96 -15.02
N PHE A 335 -13.14 -5.72 -14.80
CA PHE A 335 -13.99 -4.56 -15.07
C PHE A 335 -13.11 -3.32 -15.34
N GLU A 336 -13.72 -2.32 -15.94
CA GLU A 336 -13.08 -1.06 -16.25
C GLU A 336 -13.86 0.12 -15.67
N VAL A 337 -13.13 1.10 -15.14
CA VAL A 337 -13.67 2.36 -14.64
C VAL A 337 -13.10 3.50 -15.47
N GLU A 338 -13.95 4.39 -15.95
CA GLU A 338 -13.56 5.55 -16.76
C GLU A 338 -13.86 6.85 -16.01
N ASN A 339 -12.81 7.60 -15.69
CA ASN A 339 -12.90 8.91 -15.05
C ASN A 339 -12.42 10.02 -15.98
N THR A 340 -12.80 11.27 -15.71
CA THR A 340 -12.35 12.43 -16.48
C THR A 340 -11.38 13.29 -15.67
N PHE A 341 -10.17 13.45 -16.17
CA PHE A 341 -9.21 14.40 -15.60
C PHE A 341 -9.62 15.82 -15.94
N LYS A 342 -9.93 16.61 -14.93
CA LYS A 342 -10.42 18.00 -15.09
C LYS A 342 -9.29 19.04 -15.23
N GLY A 343 -8.03 18.57 -15.14
CA GLY A 343 -6.84 19.44 -15.14
C GLY A 343 -6.51 19.99 -13.76
N ILE A 344 -5.29 20.54 -13.66
CA ILE A 344 -4.79 21.24 -12.48
C ILE A 344 -4.16 22.57 -12.89
N LEU A 345 -4.02 23.48 -11.93
CA LEU A 345 -3.30 24.75 -12.12
C LEU A 345 -2.17 24.82 -11.08
N PRO A 346 -0.92 25.09 -11.48
CA PRO A 346 0.18 25.24 -10.53
C PRO A 346 0.03 26.46 -9.63
N THR A 347 -0.64 27.50 -10.11
CA THR A 347 -0.96 28.73 -9.37
C THR A 347 -2.14 29.45 -10.03
N LEU A 348 -2.82 30.30 -9.27
CA LEU A 348 -3.85 31.19 -9.83
C LEU A 348 -3.18 32.39 -10.52
N PRO A 349 -3.70 32.86 -11.67
CA PRO A 349 -3.17 34.02 -12.33
C PRO A 349 -3.41 35.30 -11.49
N TYR A 350 -2.43 36.18 -11.45
CA TYR A 350 -2.56 37.48 -10.82
C TYR A 350 -3.53 38.38 -11.60
N VAL A 351 -4.47 38.98 -10.90
CA VAL A 351 -5.43 39.94 -11.47
C VAL A 351 -5.34 41.26 -10.71
N ALA A 352 -4.78 42.28 -11.34
CA ALA A 352 -4.74 43.62 -10.78
C ALA A 352 -6.15 44.17 -10.58
N ASN A 353 -6.36 44.91 -9.51
CA ASN A 353 -7.64 45.53 -9.16
C ASN A 353 -8.80 44.52 -8.99
N TYR A 354 -8.48 43.37 -8.42
CA TYR A 354 -9.40 42.27 -8.15
C TYR A 354 -10.58 42.70 -7.26
N SER A 355 -10.33 43.58 -6.28
CA SER A 355 -11.37 44.12 -5.40
C SER A 355 -11.04 45.57 -5.00
N ASP A 356 -12.05 46.30 -4.52
CA ASP A 356 -11.92 47.70 -4.04
C ASP A 356 -10.96 47.84 -2.85
N GLY A 357 -10.72 46.75 -2.11
CA GLY A 357 -9.77 46.70 -0.98
C GLY A 357 -8.37 46.20 -1.33
N PHE A 358 -8.10 45.88 -2.59
CA PHE A 358 -6.77 45.38 -2.99
C PHE A 358 -5.72 46.50 -2.99
N SER A 359 -4.62 46.25 -2.31
CA SER A 359 -3.48 47.19 -2.22
C SER A 359 -2.21 46.49 -2.66
N PRO A 360 -1.58 46.92 -3.78
CA PRO A 360 -0.27 46.40 -4.19
C PRO A 360 0.83 46.59 -3.13
N SER A 361 0.80 47.67 -2.36
CA SER A 361 1.78 47.90 -1.27
C SER A 361 1.63 46.90 -0.14
N ASP A 362 0.37 46.52 0.22
CA ASP A 362 0.14 45.52 1.26
C ASP A 362 0.55 44.13 0.77
N LEU A 363 0.35 43.80 -0.51
CA LEU A 363 0.82 42.55 -1.10
C LEU A 363 2.37 42.47 -1.05
N ASN A 364 3.06 43.55 -1.44
CA ASN A 364 4.53 43.58 -1.37
C ASN A 364 5.04 43.45 0.07
N GLU A 365 4.37 44.05 1.05
CA GLU A 365 4.69 43.84 2.47
C GLU A 365 4.58 42.35 2.86
N LYS A 366 3.53 41.66 2.39
CA LYS A 366 3.35 40.23 2.67
C LYS A 366 4.39 39.35 1.95
N ILE A 367 4.75 39.67 0.71
CA ILE A 367 5.83 39.00 0.00
C ILE A 367 7.14 39.15 0.78
N SER A 368 7.51 40.37 1.21
CA SER A 368 8.72 40.62 1.98
C SER A 368 8.75 39.88 3.34
N LEU A 369 7.60 39.70 3.97
CA LEU A 369 7.53 38.91 5.21
C LEU A 369 7.91 37.43 4.99
N ILE A 370 7.45 36.84 3.89
CA ILE A 370 7.75 35.44 3.56
C ILE A 370 9.18 35.30 3.01
N GLU A 371 9.63 36.23 2.18
CA GLU A 371 11.01 36.30 1.66
C GLU A 371 12.05 36.27 2.79
N ASN A 372 11.76 36.99 3.88
CA ASN A 372 12.66 37.12 5.04
C ASN A 372 12.39 36.08 6.13
N ASP A 373 11.46 35.15 5.91
CA ASP A 373 11.17 34.06 6.84
C ASP A 373 12.17 32.91 6.61
N GLU A 374 13.29 32.96 7.28
CA GLU A 374 14.30 31.89 7.21
C GLU A 374 13.70 30.56 7.66
N LEU A 375 13.91 29.50 6.86
CA LEU A 375 13.49 28.14 7.20
C LEU A 375 14.22 27.72 8.50
N ALA A 376 13.48 27.12 9.44
CA ALA A 376 14.02 26.73 10.74
C ALA A 376 15.19 25.75 10.59
N SER A 377 16.20 25.87 11.46
CA SER A 377 17.41 25.04 11.42
C SER A 377 17.19 23.57 11.83
N TRP A 378 16.06 23.25 12.47
CA TRP A 378 15.71 21.91 12.94
C TRP A 378 14.23 21.62 12.75
N THR A 379 13.75 21.75 11.53
CA THR A 379 12.42 21.29 11.12
C THR A 379 12.47 19.80 10.74
N ASP A 380 11.34 19.13 10.94
CA ASP A 380 11.13 17.78 10.41
C ASP A 380 10.72 17.84 8.93
N SER A 381 10.69 16.69 8.27
CA SER A 381 10.38 16.58 6.83
C SER A 381 8.99 17.13 6.46
N TYR A 382 8.00 17.06 7.35
CA TYR A 382 6.68 17.62 7.11
C TYR A 382 6.68 19.15 7.17
N ASN A 383 7.13 19.71 8.30
CA ASN A 383 7.16 21.16 8.49
C ASN A 383 8.10 21.86 7.48
N GLU A 384 9.23 21.25 7.15
CA GLU A 384 10.12 21.73 6.09
C GLU A 384 9.40 21.81 4.75
N GLY A 385 8.68 20.74 4.39
CA GLY A 385 7.87 20.67 3.18
C GLY A 385 6.81 21.77 3.11
N GLN A 386 6.06 21.95 4.20
CA GLN A 386 5.03 23.01 4.27
C GLN A 386 5.63 24.41 4.17
N MET A 387 6.79 24.68 4.78
CA MET A 387 7.47 25.96 4.71
C MET A 387 7.96 26.24 3.29
N MET A 388 8.57 25.25 2.62
CA MET A 388 8.93 25.37 1.20
C MET A 388 7.71 25.66 0.33
N ASN A 389 6.60 24.92 0.52
CA ASN A 389 5.38 25.14 -0.27
C ASN A 389 4.82 26.56 -0.11
N ARG A 390 4.78 27.11 1.11
CA ARG A 390 4.38 28.51 1.34
C ARG A 390 5.29 29.49 0.59
N MET A 391 6.60 29.27 0.62
CA MET A 391 7.58 30.11 -0.06
C MET A 391 7.44 29.99 -1.58
N ILE A 392 7.20 28.79 -2.12
CA ILE A 392 6.94 28.55 -3.54
C ILE A 392 5.74 29.34 -4.04
N GLN A 393 4.61 29.29 -3.32
CA GLN A 393 3.42 30.03 -3.72
C GLN A 393 3.67 31.54 -3.71
N THR A 394 4.43 32.03 -2.73
CA THR A 394 4.80 33.44 -2.63
C THR A 394 5.76 33.86 -3.74
N ALA A 395 6.75 33.03 -4.08
CA ALA A 395 7.68 33.29 -5.19
C ALA A 395 6.96 33.39 -6.54
N ARG A 396 5.97 32.51 -6.78
CA ARG A 396 5.11 32.59 -7.99
C ARG A 396 4.28 33.87 -8.03
N ILE A 397 3.81 34.37 -6.89
CA ILE A 397 3.11 35.66 -6.82
C ILE A 397 4.09 36.82 -7.10
N ALA A 398 5.29 36.79 -6.50
CA ALA A 398 6.33 37.77 -6.72
C ALA A 398 6.71 37.84 -8.21
N ASP A 399 6.88 36.69 -8.87
CA ASP A 399 7.14 36.60 -10.31
C ASP A 399 6.01 37.26 -11.13
N GLN A 400 4.76 36.99 -10.87
CA GLN A 400 3.60 37.54 -11.57
C GLN A 400 3.42 39.04 -11.31
N THR A 401 3.86 39.55 -10.17
CA THR A 401 3.77 40.97 -9.83
C THR A 401 5.00 41.76 -10.29
N GLY A 402 6.04 41.11 -10.78
CA GLY A 402 7.29 41.70 -11.25
C GLY A 402 8.31 42.00 -10.14
N ASP A 403 8.10 41.47 -8.93
CA ASP A 403 9.09 41.54 -7.84
C ASP A 403 10.10 40.39 -8.00
N LEU A 404 10.96 40.54 -9.01
CA LEU A 404 11.91 39.50 -9.42
C LEU A 404 13.02 39.29 -8.39
N GLU A 405 13.39 40.32 -7.61
CA GLU A 405 14.38 40.20 -6.56
C GLU A 405 13.88 39.30 -5.42
N ALA A 406 12.68 39.53 -4.94
CA ALA A 406 12.08 38.69 -3.92
C ALA A 406 11.86 37.24 -4.42
N ARG A 407 11.42 37.06 -5.67
CA ARG A 407 11.34 35.76 -6.31
C ARG A 407 12.69 35.02 -6.28
N ASP A 408 13.76 35.66 -6.76
CA ASP A 408 15.07 35.04 -6.90
C ASP A 408 15.68 34.68 -5.53
N ASN A 409 15.45 35.51 -4.50
CA ASN A 409 15.87 35.24 -3.13
C ASN A 409 15.12 33.98 -2.56
N MET A 410 13.84 33.87 -2.81
CA MET A 410 13.05 32.71 -2.37
C MET A 410 13.44 31.44 -3.14
N VAL A 411 13.69 31.52 -4.46
CA VAL A 411 14.23 30.41 -5.26
C VAL A 411 15.54 29.90 -4.67
N ALA A 412 16.48 30.82 -4.37
CA ALA A 412 17.78 30.47 -3.80
C ALA A 412 17.65 29.81 -2.41
N THR A 413 16.71 30.25 -1.58
CA THR A 413 16.44 29.67 -0.25
C THR A 413 15.90 28.26 -0.38
N ILE A 414 14.90 28.04 -1.25
CA ILE A 414 14.31 26.71 -1.50
C ILE A 414 15.37 25.77 -2.06
N LYS A 415 16.16 26.22 -3.05
CA LYS A 415 17.25 25.45 -3.65
C LYS A 415 18.21 24.91 -2.59
N ASN A 416 18.77 25.81 -1.80
CA ASN A 416 19.76 25.43 -0.79
C ASN A 416 19.20 24.41 0.20
N ARG A 417 17.94 24.54 0.60
CA ARG A 417 17.33 23.64 1.56
C ARG A 417 16.98 22.29 0.93
N LEU A 418 16.43 22.30 -0.28
CA LEU A 418 16.08 21.06 -0.98
C LEU A 418 17.34 20.24 -1.31
N GLU A 419 18.40 20.87 -1.81
CA GLU A 419 19.65 20.20 -2.13
C GLU A 419 20.37 19.65 -0.88
N ASP A 420 20.25 20.33 0.27
CA ASP A 420 20.73 19.85 1.57
C ASP A 420 20.05 18.52 1.94
N TRP A 421 18.72 18.45 1.89
CA TRP A 421 17.97 17.23 2.14
C TRP A 421 18.28 16.09 1.17
N LEU A 422 18.49 16.39 -0.10
CA LEU A 422 18.73 15.40 -1.14
C LEU A 422 20.15 14.83 -1.15
N HIS A 423 21.08 15.37 -0.33
CA HIS A 423 22.50 15.01 -0.36
C HIS A 423 23.03 14.59 1.00
N TYR A 424 22.98 13.29 1.30
CA TYR A 424 23.58 12.76 2.53
C TYR A 424 25.11 12.91 2.55
N GLN A 425 25.65 13.49 3.62
CA GLN A 425 27.07 13.51 3.93
C GLN A 425 27.40 12.65 5.16
N SER A 426 28.53 11.95 5.11
CA SER A 426 28.90 11.02 6.19
C SER A 426 29.04 11.72 7.54
N GLY A 427 28.29 11.26 8.52
CA GLY A 427 28.26 11.78 9.88
C GLY A 427 27.12 12.76 10.18
N GLU A 428 26.29 13.08 9.21
CA GLU A 428 25.06 13.84 9.39
C GLU A 428 23.97 13.01 10.05
N VAL A 429 23.10 13.67 10.81
CA VAL A 429 21.94 13.08 11.50
C VAL A 429 20.65 13.84 11.21
N ALA A 430 20.71 14.87 10.36
CA ALA A 430 19.57 15.74 10.04
C ALA A 430 19.68 16.24 8.58
N PHE A 431 18.56 16.58 7.98
CA PHE A 431 18.39 17.00 6.59
C PHE A 431 18.93 15.97 5.61
N LEU A 432 18.44 14.75 5.73
CA LEU A 432 18.89 13.60 4.94
C LEU A 432 17.81 12.53 4.85
N PHE A 433 18.02 11.57 3.94
CA PHE A 433 17.22 10.38 3.81
C PHE A 433 18.00 9.12 4.19
N TYR A 434 17.30 8.17 4.84
CA TYR A 434 17.77 6.85 5.19
C TYR A 434 16.87 5.78 4.58
N TYR A 435 17.44 4.81 3.86
CA TYR A 435 16.71 3.65 3.36
C TYR A 435 16.76 2.50 4.35
N ASP A 436 15.60 2.12 4.89
CA ASP A 436 15.44 0.94 5.75
C ASP A 436 15.09 -0.29 4.90
N ALA A 437 16.11 -1.12 4.63
CA ALA A 437 15.94 -2.33 3.84
C ALA A 437 15.07 -3.41 4.53
N THR A 438 14.85 -3.33 5.85
CA THR A 438 13.97 -4.26 6.57
C THR A 438 12.50 -4.01 6.24
N TRP A 439 12.16 -2.75 6.03
CA TRP A 439 10.80 -2.31 5.76
C TRP A 439 10.61 -1.77 4.32
N SER A 440 11.66 -1.85 3.49
CA SER A 440 11.66 -1.37 2.10
C SER A 440 11.16 0.07 2.00
N SER A 441 11.66 0.97 2.86
CA SER A 441 11.11 2.31 3.03
C SER A 441 12.19 3.37 3.16
N LEU A 442 11.97 4.52 2.55
CA LEU A 442 12.82 5.70 2.68
C LEU A 442 12.30 6.60 3.82
N LEU A 443 13.15 6.90 4.78
CA LEU A 443 12.82 7.69 5.96
C LEU A 443 13.57 9.03 5.92
N GLY A 444 12.89 10.14 6.19
CA GLY A 444 13.47 11.48 6.20
C GLY A 444 13.77 11.97 7.61
N TYR A 445 14.92 12.59 7.81
CA TYR A 445 15.34 13.08 9.12
C TYR A 445 15.75 14.56 9.09
N PRO A 446 15.34 15.33 10.11
CA PRO A 446 14.57 14.96 11.29
C PRO A 446 13.16 14.48 10.93
N SER A 447 12.67 13.47 11.67
CA SER A 447 11.36 12.89 11.43
C SER A 447 10.24 13.67 12.14
N GLY A 448 9.04 13.59 11.59
CA GLY A 448 7.80 14.10 12.16
C GLY A 448 6.63 13.18 11.87
N HIS A 449 5.52 13.32 12.62
CA HIS A 449 4.24 12.68 12.37
C HIS A 449 4.27 11.14 12.25
N GLY A 450 5.35 10.49 12.72
CA GLY A 450 5.51 9.03 12.68
C GLY A 450 5.94 8.48 11.33
N GLN A 451 6.43 9.33 10.42
CA GLN A 451 6.92 8.89 9.11
C GLN A 451 8.09 7.92 9.23
N ASP A 452 8.87 7.96 10.31
CA ASP A 452 10.00 7.08 10.58
C ASP A 452 9.59 5.78 11.30
N ASN A 453 8.99 5.87 12.48
CA ASN A 453 8.67 4.71 13.30
C ASN A 453 7.46 3.90 12.80
N ASN A 454 6.56 4.54 12.08
CA ASN A 454 5.29 3.96 11.64
C ASN A 454 5.09 3.96 10.11
N ILE A 455 6.01 4.56 9.35
CA ILE A 455 5.89 4.74 7.88
C ILE A 455 4.58 5.47 7.53
N ASN A 456 4.18 6.42 8.36
CA ASN A 456 2.99 7.24 8.14
C ASN A 456 3.29 8.34 7.12
N ASP A 457 2.29 8.73 6.36
CA ASP A 457 2.19 10.01 5.67
C ASP A 457 3.28 10.29 4.59
N HIS A 458 3.98 9.26 4.12
CA HIS A 458 5.09 9.46 3.18
C HIS A 458 4.68 10.25 1.94
N HIS A 459 3.50 9.99 1.38
CA HIS A 459 2.99 10.75 0.24
C HIS A 459 2.71 12.22 0.58
N PHE A 460 2.30 12.56 1.83
CA PHE A 460 2.16 13.95 2.27
C PHE A 460 3.52 14.64 2.33
N HIS A 461 4.49 14.01 3.03
CA HIS A 461 5.84 14.55 3.16
C HIS A 461 6.54 14.69 1.81
N TRP A 462 6.61 13.62 1.03
CA TRP A 462 7.32 13.63 -0.24
C TRP A 462 6.63 14.48 -1.30
N GLY A 463 5.30 14.62 -1.24
CA GLY A 463 4.55 15.51 -2.13
C GLY A 463 5.06 16.95 -2.09
N TYR A 464 5.44 17.46 -0.93
CA TYR A 464 6.04 18.79 -0.80
C TYR A 464 7.42 18.88 -1.43
N PHE A 465 8.27 17.87 -1.25
CA PHE A 465 9.61 17.82 -1.85
C PHE A 465 9.55 17.71 -3.37
N ILE A 466 8.66 16.84 -3.88
CA ILE A 466 8.45 16.68 -5.33
C ILE A 466 7.93 18.00 -5.94
N HIS A 467 7.01 18.69 -5.24
CA HIS A 467 6.53 20.02 -5.68
C HIS A 467 7.66 21.05 -5.70
N ALA A 468 8.52 21.03 -4.67
CA ALA A 468 9.69 21.93 -4.65
C ALA A 468 10.65 21.61 -5.79
N ALA A 469 10.87 20.36 -6.13
CA ALA A 469 11.69 19.94 -7.27
C ALA A 469 11.13 20.42 -8.62
N ALA A 470 9.81 20.27 -8.83
CA ALA A 470 9.15 20.78 -10.02
C ALA A 470 9.25 22.32 -10.12
N PHE A 471 9.17 23.01 -8.98
CA PHE A 471 9.39 24.46 -8.91
C PHE A 471 10.84 24.83 -9.23
N MET A 472 11.82 24.07 -8.74
CA MET A 472 13.24 24.32 -9.07
C MET A 472 13.50 24.18 -10.55
N GLU A 473 13.03 23.10 -11.19
CA GLU A 473 13.19 22.91 -12.63
C GLU A 473 12.52 24.04 -13.46
N GLN A 474 11.39 24.57 -12.95
CA GLN A 474 10.69 25.70 -13.60
C GLN A 474 11.54 26.99 -13.62
N PHE A 475 12.27 27.28 -12.54
CA PHE A 475 13.02 28.54 -12.37
C PHE A 475 14.51 28.40 -12.62
N GLU A 476 15.07 27.21 -12.54
CA GLU A 476 16.45 26.84 -12.89
C GLU A 476 16.44 25.62 -13.84
N PRO A 477 16.13 25.82 -15.13
CA PRO A 477 16.07 24.74 -16.11
C PRO A 477 17.38 23.95 -16.17
N GLY A 478 17.28 22.61 -16.10
CA GLY A 478 18.41 21.68 -16.01
C GLY A 478 18.75 21.25 -14.58
N TRP A 479 18.08 21.77 -13.56
CA TRP A 479 18.26 21.33 -12.18
C TRP A 479 17.94 19.82 -12.01
N SER A 480 16.96 19.32 -12.75
CA SER A 480 16.57 17.91 -12.73
C SER A 480 17.64 16.97 -13.31
N GLU A 481 18.55 17.44 -14.15
CA GLU A 481 19.66 16.61 -14.67
C GLU A 481 20.59 16.15 -13.53
N ASP A 482 20.76 16.98 -12.50
CA ASP A 482 21.60 16.68 -11.34
C ASP A 482 20.83 15.96 -10.20
N TRP A 483 19.59 16.33 -9.94
CA TRP A 483 18.85 15.96 -8.73
C TRP A 483 17.62 15.09 -8.98
N GLY A 484 17.17 14.97 -10.22
CA GLY A 484 15.91 14.31 -10.58
C GLY A 484 15.86 12.85 -10.21
N GLU A 485 16.99 12.11 -10.27
CA GLU A 485 17.02 10.71 -9.85
C GLU A 485 16.72 10.55 -8.36
N MET A 486 17.16 11.47 -7.49
CA MET A 486 16.83 11.41 -6.06
C MET A 486 15.35 11.72 -5.81
N ILE A 487 14.74 12.63 -6.58
CA ILE A 487 13.30 12.88 -6.54
C ILE A 487 12.51 11.63 -6.96
N ASN A 488 12.99 10.90 -7.96
CA ASN A 488 12.34 9.65 -8.39
C ASN A 488 12.39 8.56 -7.29
N ILE A 489 13.41 8.56 -6.42
CA ILE A 489 13.44 7.69 -5.23
C ILE A 489 12.29 8.04 -4.26
N LEU A 490 12.02 9.33 -4.01
CA LEU A 490 10.88 9.76 -3.18
C LEU A 490 9.54 9.32 -3.79
N ILE A 491 9.41 9.43 -5.11
CA ILE A 491 8.22 8.97 -5.84
C ILE A 491 8.06 7.46 -5.68
N ARG A 492 9.12 6.69 -5.90
CA ARG A 492 9.10 5.22 -5.77
C ARG A 492 8.75 4.78 -4.36
N ASP A 493 9.25 5.45 -3.32
CA ASP A 493 8.90 5.11 -1.94
C ASP A 493 7.39 5.25 -1.66
N ALA A 494 6.76 6.34 -2.12
CA ALA A 494 5.35 6.58 -1.88
C ALA A 494 4.41 5.87 -2.88
N ALA A 495 4.81 5.75 -4.13
CA ALA A 495 3.95 5.23 -5.22
C ALA A 495 4.78 4.65 -6.37
N SER A 496 5.61 3.62 -6.11
CA SER A 496 6.27 2.93 -7.21
C SER A 496 5.23 2.36 -8.18
N TYR A 497 5.39 2.65 -9.46
CA TYR A 497 4.52 2.15 -10.53
C TYR A 497 5.09 0.92 -11.25
N ASP A 498 6.31 0.51 -10.88
CA ASP A 498 6.94 -0.72 -11.36
C ASP A 498 6.72 -1.87 -10.36
N ARG A 499 6.00 -2.91 -10.75
CA ARG A 499 5.80 -4.11 -9.93
C ARG A 499 7.06 -4.96 -9.74
N ASN A 500 8.09 -4.71 -10.55
CA ASN A 500 9.40 -5.36 -10.42
C ASN A 500 10.40 -4.51 -9.63
N ASP A 501 9.97 -3.41 -9.03
CA ASP A 501 10.82 -2.63 -8.13
C ASP A 501 11.28 -3.52 -6.97
N GLU A 502 12.60 -3.65 -6.80
CA GLU A 502 13.19 -4.50 -5.75
C GLU A 502 13.33 -3.77 -4.41
N ASP A 503 13.24 -2.43 -4.41
CA ASP A 503 13.42 -1.59 -3.23
C ASP A 503 12.11 -1.16 -2.59
N PHE A 504 11.06 -0.86 -3.40
CA PHE A 504 9.82 -0.27 -2.94
C PHE A 504 8.58 -1.03 -3.41
N PRO A 505 7.53 -1.16 -2.56
CA PRO A 505 6.30 -1.84 -2.97
C PRO A 505 5.51 -1.02 -3.98
N PHE A 506 4.78 -1.71 -4.85
CA PHE A 506 3.88 -1.09 -5.82
C PHE A 506 2.83 -0.23 -5.11
N LEU A 507 2.71 1.04 -5.52
CA LEU A 507 1.73 2.02 -5.03
C LEU A 507 1.56 2.07 -3.50
N ARG A 508 2.66 2.02 -2.72
CA ARG A 508 2.65 1.95 -1.24
C ARG A 508 1.48 2.68 -0.57
N ASN A 509 1.32 3.96 -0.86
CA ASN A 509 0.33 4.79 -0.18
C ASN A 509 -1.04 4.84 -0.88
N PHE A 510 -1.18 4.32 -2.10
CA PHE A 510 -2.40 4.40 -2.87
C PHE A 510 -3.03 3.03 -3.09
N SER A 511 -4.28 2.87 -2.65
CA SER A 511 -5.05 1.65 -2.87
C SER A 511 -5.92 1.76 -4.13
N PRO A 512 -5.58 1.06 -5.20
CA PRO A 512 -6.34 1.14 -6.46
C PRO A 512 -7.82 0.78 -6.32
N TYR A 513 -8.12 -0.22 -5.49
CA TYR A 513 -9.49 -0.68 -5.30
C TYR A 513 -10.30 0.22 -4.37
N ALA A 514 -9.67 0.77 -3.31
CA ALA A 514 -10.31 1.77 -2.45
C ALA A 514 -10.50 3.12 -3.16
N GLY A 515 -9.67 3.38 -4.18
CA GLY A 515 -9.69 4.59 -4.98
C GLY A 515 -9.05 5.81 -4.33
N HIS A 516 -8.33 5.62 -3.22
CA HIS A 516 -7.68 6.70 -2.47
C HIS A 516 -6.44 6.22 -1.71
N SER A 517 -5.67 7.17 -1.21
CA SER A 517 -4.50 6.92 -0.40
C SER A 517 -4.85 6.45 1.02
N TRP A 518 -3.87 5.79 1.66
CA TRP A 518 -3.88 5.42 3.07
C TRP A 518 -2.71 6.09 3.79
N ALA A 519 -2.99 6.76 4.90
CA ALA A 519 -2.03 7.54 5.65
C ALA A 519 -1.15 6.68 6.57
N ASN A 520 -1.74 5.73 7.30
CA ASN A 520 -1.02 4.96 8.31
C ASN A 520 -0.26 3.77 7.73
N GLY A 521 1.05 3.69 8.03
CA GLY A 521 1.90 2.60 7.52
C GLY A 521 1.47 1.22 7.98
N PHE A 522 1.14 1.07 9.26
CA PHE A 522 0.79 -0.23 9.83
C PHE A 522 -0.69 -0.44 10.11
N ALA A 523 -1.53 0.58 9.98
CA ALA A 523 -2.99 0.47 10.16
C ALA A 523 -3.41 -0.24 11.47
N THR A 524 -2.69 -0.03 12.57
CA THR A 524 -2.95 -0.73 13.85
C THR A 524 -4.04 -0.11 14.70
N PHE A 525 -4.81 0.81 14.15
CA PHE A 525 -5.93 1.47 14.83
C PHE A 525 -7.20 0.61 14.81
N PRO A 526 -8.04 0.67 15.86
CA PRO A 526 -9.25 -0.15 15.93
C PRO A 526 -10.24 0.03 14.77
N ASN A 527 -10.21 1.18 14.11
CA ASN A 527 -11.03 1.51 12.94
C ASN A 527 -10.33 1.26 11.59
N GLY A 528 -9.16 0.57 11.60
CA GLY A 528 -8.38 0.28 10.41
C GLY A 528 -7.51 1.45 9.96
N ASN A 529 -7.18 1.49 8.68
CA ASN A 529 -6.43 2.60 8.09
C ASN A 529 -7.35 3.78 7.76
N ASP A 530 -6.80 4.97 7.66
CA ASP A 530 -7.50 6.19 7.27
C ASP A 530 -6.83 6.89 6.07
N GLN A 531 -7.58 7.78 5.45
CA GLN A 531 -7.09 8.64 4.38
C GLN A 531 -6.43 9.91 4.94
N GLU A 532 -6.89 10.36 6.10
CA GLU A 532 -6.46 11.49 6.94
C GLU A 532 -6.61 12.87 6.28
N SER A 533 -5.89 13.15 5.19
CA SER A 533 -5.85 14.49 4.57
C SER A 533 -6.06 14.43 3.05
N THR A 534 -7.28 14.71 2.60
CA THR A 534 -7.60 14.75 1.17
C THR A 534 -6.80 15.83 0.42
N SER A 535 -6.55 16.97 1.04
CA SER A 535 -5.82 18.07 0.42
C SER A 535 -4.34 17.73 0.19
N GLU A 536 -3.71 16.98 1.08
CA GLU A 536 -2.31 16.61 0.98
C GLU A 536 -2.09 15.42 0.04
N SER A 537 -3.01 14.45 0.02
CA SER A 537 -2.96 13.39 -0.99
C SER A 537 -3.15 13.95 -2.41
N MET A 538 -4.06 14.90 -2.59
CA MET A 538 -4.23 15.60 -3.87
C MET A 538 -3.00 16.47 -4.21
N GLN A 539 -2.33 17.07 -3.21
CA GLN A 539 -1.06 17.78 -3.38
C GLN A 539 0.04 16.83 -3.88
N PHE A 540 0.16 15.62 -3.30
CA PHE A 540 1.10 14.62 -3.77
C PHE A 540 0.86 14.25 -5.24
N ALA A 541 -0.36 13.88 -5.59
CA ALA A 541 -0.72 13.51 -6.96
C ALA A 541 -0.46 14.66 -7.96
N SER A 542 -0.82 15.91 -7.58
CA SER A 542 -0.54 17.08 -8.42
C SER A 542 0.95 17.36 -8.58
N SER A 543 1.78 17.06 -7.56
CA SER A 543 3.23 17.18 -7.63
C SER A 543 3.82 16.23 -8.66
N LEU A 544 3.32 14.99 -8.74
CA LEU A 544 3.72 14.02 -9.76
C LEU A 544 3.39 14.53 -11.17
N ILE A 545 2.20 15.12 -11.36
CA ILE A 545 1.80 15.70 -12.66
C ILE A 545 2.74 16.83 -13.05
N HIS A 546 3.03 17.74 -12.13
CA HIS A 546 3.95 18.86 -12.39
C HIS A 546 5.37 18.37 -12.70
N TRP A 547 5.88 17.43 -11.88
CA TRP A 547 7.23 16.87 -12.05
C TRP A 547 7.36 16.12 -13.37
N GLY A 548 6.44 15.18 -13.66
CA GLY A 548 6.45 14.46 -14.92
C GLY A 548 6.29 15.36 -16.14
N THR A 549 5.48 16.41 -16.04
CA THR A 549 5.31 17.39 -17.13
C THR A 549 6.57 18.20 -17.38
N ILE A 550 7.21 18.75 -16.33
CA ILE A 550 8.37 19.63 -16.49
C ILE A 550 9.64 18.86 -16.90
N THR A 551 9.74 17.58 -16.51
CA THR A 551 10.85 16.69 -16.86
C THR A 551 10.60 15.86 -18.12
N GLU A 552 9.47 16.08 -18.81
CA GLU A 552 9.05 15.32 -19.99
C GLU A 552 8.97 13.80 -19.74
N ASN A 553 8.62 13.40 -18.50
CA ASN A 553 8.42 12.00 -18.11
C ASN A 553 6.93 11.67 -18.09
N ASP A 554 6.43 11.12 -19.19
CA ASP A 554 5.01 10.77 -19.36
C ASP A 554 4.54 9.71 -18.37
N GLU A 555 5.39 8.77 -17.96
CA GLU A 555 5.01 7.70 -17.01
C GLU A 555 4.68 8.27 -15.62
N ILE A 556 5.51 9.18 -15.11
CA ILE A 556 5.26 9.86 -13.83
C ILE A 556 4.08 10.82 -13.94
N ARG A 557 3.96 11.56 -15.05
CA ARG A 557 2.80 12.43 -15.31
C ARG A 557 1.50 11.64 -15.28
N ASP A 558 1.44 10.54 -16.01
CA ASP A 558 0.24 9.71 -16.16
C ASP A 558 -0.09 8.95 -14.86
N LEU A 559 0.92 8.54 -14.08
CA LEU A 559 0.74 8.06 -12.71
C LEU A 559 0.07 9.13 -11.84
N GLY A 560 0.58 10.36 -11.87
CA GLY A 560 -0.01 11.47 -11.13
C GLY A 560 -1.45 11.76 -11.56
N ILE A 561 -1.74 11.75 -12.86
CA ILE A 561 -3.09 11.93 -13.41
C ILE A 561 -4.03 10.80 -12.95
N TYR A 562 -3.56 9.56 -12.99
CA TYR A 562 -4.32 8.40 -12.51
C TYR A 562 -4.69 8.53 -11.03
N ILE A 563 -3.69 8.73 -10.16
CA ILE A 563 -3.91 8.87 -8.72
C ILE A 563 -4.84 10.07 -8.44
N TYR A 564 -4.54 11.25 -9.02
CA TYR A 564 -5.33 12.46 -8.82
C TYR A 564 -6.79 12.27 -9.20
N THR A 565 -7.05 11.73 -10.39
CA THR A 565 -8.41 11.60 -10.93
C THR A 565 -9.22 10.55 -10.17
N THR A 566 -8.59 9.43 -9.83
CA THR A 566 -9.24 8.35 -9.08
C THR A 566 -9.54 8.79 -7.64
N GLU A 567 -8.57 9.41 -6.97
CA GLU A 567 -8.76 9.88 -5.59
C GLU A 567 -9.74 11.04 -5.51
N GLN A 568 -9.74 11.97 -6.48
CA GLN A 568 -10.75 13.01 -6.55
C GLN A 568 -12.16 12.41 -6.63
N THR A 569 -12.35 11.39 -7.46
CA THR A 569 -13.65 10.71 -7.61
C THR A 569 -14.07 10.05 -6.29
N ALA A 570 -13.16 9.37 -5.61
CA ALA A 570 -13.44 8.73 -4.33
C ALA A 570 -13.70 9.77 -3.22
N VAL A 571 -12.96 10.88 -3.19
CA VAL A 571 -13.19 11.99 -2.24
C VAL A 571 -14.55 12.65 -2.44
N GLU A 572 -14.94 12.92 -3.69
CA GLU A 572 -16.26 13.48 -4.01
C GLU A 572 -17.40 12.53 -3.61
N GLU A 573 -17.16 11.22 -3.56
CA GLU A 573 -18.15 10.20 -3.20
C GLU A 573 -18.25 9.97 -1.68
N TYR A 574 -17.12 10.01 -0.93
CA TYR A 574 -17.06 9.51 0.45
C TYR A 574 -16.94 10.59 1.51
N TRP A 575 -16.48 11.81 1.18
CA TRP A 575 -16.21 12.93 2.09
C TRP A 575 -16.88 14.27 1.61
#